data_da1de5a0e07c008cafb3531488b7376e
#
_entry.id   da1de5a0e07c008cafb3531488b7376e
#
_cell.length_a   1.000
_cell.length_b   1.000
_cell.length_c   1.000
_cell.angle_alpha   90.00
_cell.angle_beta   90.00
_cell.angle_gamma   90.00
#
_symmetry.space_group_name_H-M   'P 1'
#
loop_
_entity.id
_entity.type
_entity.pdbx_description
1 polymer ?
#
loop_
_entity_poly.entity_id
_entity_poly.type
_entity_poly.pdbx_seq_one_letter_code
_entity_poly.pdbx_strand_id
1 'polypeptide(L)'
;MNIIQGRPKKFKQTAESMKSATEFGLSSSTAGVIRSAFEPAYLYRDGTAAARCTQAVYRSIRGSLTGFKGQRDLHDGDLSWLRGMEFNIKSKLSEVLQVNHQVSRNEQGQIVVSLGAIAAKTAIRLPAWLQQQASRYRIRFSLIGFNFRREYYEYLEFRDVEISRHETIEAQQMVFQTELPKDQILLLSMTLMAYKGMLADQESALLNSREFSPSALIAAFAAEEAAEFPGEPMDQALTGIPELRWPNVVLIGYEGNRLIRELGKKIRSKAKTGVPESSAQGNRKSIPKIRPDSGSPEDLTGKRVSFGKR
;
A
#
# COMPACT_ATOMS: atom_id res chain seq x y z
N MET A 1 -21.85 -35.35 -14.53
CA MET A 1 -23.08 -34.59 -14.19
C MET A 1 -22.80 -33.12 -14.39
N ASN A 2 -23.32 -32.50 -15.45
CA ASN A 2 -23.04 -31.07 -15.74
C ASN A 2 -24.04 -30.22 -14.95
N ILE A 3 -23.53 -29.45 -13.98
CA ILE A 3 -24.37 -28.51 -13.21
C ILE A 3 -24.56 -27.27 -14.08
N ILE A 4 -25.76 -27.07 -14.61
CA ILE A 4 -26.14 -25.83 -15.30
C ILE A 4 -26.43 -24.80 -14.22
N GLN A 5 -25.51 -23.89 -13.98
CA GLN A 5 -25.77 -22.72 -13.14
C GLN A 5 -26.65 -21.75 -13.91
N GLY A 6 -27.89 -21.57 -13.47
CA GLY A 6 -28.77 -20.54 -13.97
C GLY A 6 -28.19 -19.14 -13.72
N ARG A 7 -28.49 -18.15 -14.59
CA ARG A 7 -28.09 -16.76 -14.37
C ARG A 7 -28.58 -16.29 -12.99
N PRO A 8 -27.68 -15.72 -12.14
CA PRO A 8 -28.08 -15.24 -10.83
C PRO A 8 -29.17 -14.16 -10.97
N LYS A 9 -30.22 -14.26 -10.15
CA LYS A 9 -31.25 -13.23 -10.10
C LYS A 9 -30.62 -11.88 -9.77
N LYS A 10 -31.08 -10.80 -10.44
CA LYS A 10 -30.62 -9.43 -10.12
C LYS A 10 -31.00 -9.10 -8.69
N PHE A 11 -29.99 -9.12 -7.79
CA PHE A 11 -30.20 -8.68 -6.41
C PHE A 11 -30.23 -7.15 -6.37
N LYS A 12 -31.24 -6.57 -5.71
CA LYS A 12 -31.21 -5.15 -5.35
C LYS A 12 -30.18 -4.97 -4.24
N GLN A 13 -29.10 -4.24 -4.52
CA GLN A 13 -28.10 -3.93 -3.51
C GLN A 13 -28.70 -3.05 -2.42
N THR A 14 -28.44 -3.39 -1.16
CA THR A 14 -28.78 -2.53 -0.01
C THR A 14 -27.84 -1.31 0.01
N ALA A 15 -28.23 -0.25 0.74
CA ALA A 15 -27.38 0.93 0.93
C ALA A 15 -26.01 0.54 1.52
N GLU A 16 -25.98 -0.35 2.50
CA GLU A 16 -24.75 -0.82 3.13
C GLU A 16 -23.87 -1.64 2.18
N SER A 17 -24.47 -2.47 1.32
CA SER A 17 -23.72 -3.20 0.28
C SER A 17 -23.10 -2.24 -0.74
N MET A 18 -23.83 -1.18 -1.14
CA MET A 18 -23.31 -0.16 -2.04
C MET A 18 -22.14 0.62 -1.41
N LYS A 19 -22.25 1.02 -0.14
CA LYS A 19 -21.16 1.68 0.59
C LYS A 19 -19.91 0.80 0.64
N SER A 20 -20.05 -0.49 0.95
CA SER A 20 -18.93 -1.44 0.99
C SER A 20 -18.29 -1.63 -0.39
N ALA A 21 -19.10 -1.74 -1.45
CA ALA A 21 -18.60 -1.87 -2.81
C ALA A 21 -17.85 -0.61 -3.27
N THR A 22 -18.35 0.57 -2.88
CA THR A 22 -17.68 1.85 -3.17
C THR A 22 -16.33 1.94 -2.46
N GLU A 23 -16.24 1.61 -1.17
CA GLU A 23 -14.96 1.59 -0.44
C GLU A 23 -13.96 0.61 -1.03
N PHE A 24 -14.41 -0.55 -1.49
CA PHE A 24 -13.54 -1.51 -2.15
C PHE A 24 -13.03 -0.98 -3.52
N GLY A 25 -13.92 -0.42 -4.33
CA GLY A 25 -13.55 0.20 -5.61
C GLY A 25 -12.58 1.37 -5.42
N LEU A 26 -12.87 2.24 -4.44
CA LEU A 26 -11.99 3.33 -4.03
C LEU A 26 -10.61 2.80 -3.64
N SER A 27 -10.55 1.78 -2.79
CA SER A 27 -9.28 1.18 -2.35
C SER A 27 -8.49 0.59 -3.51
N SER A 28 -9.14 -0.03 -4.47
CA SER A 28 -8.51 -0.58 -5.66
C SER A 28 -7.91 0.51 -6.56
N SER A 29 -8.67 1.61 -6.78
CA SER A 29 -8.20 2.77 -7.55
C SER A 29 -7.02 3.45 -6.86
N THR A 30 -7.12 3.74 -5.57
CA THR A 30 -6.04 4.33 -4.75
C THR A 30 -4.77 3.47 -4.78
N ALA A 31 -4.92 2.15 -4.57
CA ALA A 31 -3.79 1.22 -4.63
C ALA A 31 -3.17 1.15 -6.03
N GLY A 32 -3.98 1.32 -7.09
CA GLY A 32 -3.51 1.44 -8.46
C GLY A 32 -2.55 2.60 -8.62
N VAL A 33 -2.96 3.78 -8.17
CA VAL A 33 -2.16 5.02 -8.21
C VAL A 33 -0.85 4.87 -7.42
N ILE A 34 -0.92 4.36 -6.18
CA ILE A 34 0.29 4.15 -5.35
C ILE A 34 1.29 3.25 -6.08
N ARG A 35 0.84 2.12 -6.64
CA ARG A 35 1.73 1.22 -7.38
C ARG A 35 2.34 1.89 -8.61
N SER A 36 1.56 2.65 -9.37
CA SER A 36 2.06 3.36 -10.55
C SER A 36 3.09 4.41 -10.18
N ALA A 37 2.87 5.17 -9.11
CA ALA A 37 3.81 6.18 -8.63
C ALA A 37 5.14 5.57 -8.18
N PHE A 38 5.13 4.40 -7.53
CA PHE A 38 6.35 3.72 -7.09
C PHE A 38 6.96 2.77 -8.14
N GLU A 39 6.38 2.63 -9.33
CA GLU A 39 6.92 1.73 -10.38
C GLU A 39 8.38 2.00 -10.71
N PRO A 40 8.84 3.26 -10.87
CA PRO A 40 10.24 3.56 -11.09
C PRO A 40 11.15 3.17 -9.92
N ALA A 41 10.61 3.09 -8.70
CA ALA A 41 11.37 2.76 -7.50
C ALA A 41 11.51 1.25 -7.28
N TYR A 42 10.42 0.47 -7.40
CA TYR A 42 10.46 -0.95 -7.11
C TYR A 42 10.90 -1.84 -8.27
N LEU A 43 11.00 -1.33 -9.50
CA LEU A 43 11.45 -1.98 -10.73
C LEU A 43 10.57 -3.19 -11.15
N TYR A 44 10.49 -4.23 -10.32
CA TYR A 44 9.69 -5.43 -10.58
C TYR A 44 8.84 -5.79 -9.37
N ARG A 45 7.59 -6.09 -9.62
CA ARG A 45 6.63 -6.57 -8.63
C ARG A 45 6.24 -8.03 -8.88
N ASP A 46 5.79 -8.71 -7.84
CA ASP A 46 5.17 -10.03 -8.01
C ASP A 46 3.70 -9.95 -8.45
N GLY A 47 3.14 -11.10 -8.86
CA GLY A 47 1.76 -11.19 -9.35
C GLY A 47 0.68 -10.83 -8.33
N THR A 48 0.97 -10.88 -7.04
CA THR A 48 0.01 -10.60 -5.95
C THR A 48 0.16 -9.22 -5.32
N ALA A 49 1.15 -8.43 -5.75
CA ALA A 49 1.40 -7.07 -5.24
C ALA A 49 0.16 -6.17 -5.32
N ALA A 50 -0.63 -6.30 -6.40
CA ALA A 50 -1.87 -5.54 -6.56
C ALA A 50 -2.89 -5.83 -5.46
N ALA A 51 -3.12 -7.10 -5.16
CA ALA A 51 -4.07 -7.52 -4.13
C ALA A 51 -3.61 -7.07 -2.73
N ARG A 52 -2.30 -7.21 -2.42
CA ARG A 52 -1.74 -6.77 -1.13
C ARG A 52 -1.86 -5.25 -0.95
N CYS A 53 -1.50 -4.48 -1.96
CA CYS A 53 -1.64 -3.02 -1.90
C CYS A 53 -3.11 -2.61 -1.73
N THR A 54 -4.04 -3.20 -2.49
CA THR A 54 -5.48 -2.94 -2.33
C THR A 54 -5.95 -3.30 -0.92
N GLN A 55 -5.50 -4.41 -0.36
CA GLN A 55 -5.85 -4.83 0.99
C GLN A 55 -5.32 -3.85 2.05
N ALA A 56 -4.07 -3.38 1.92
CA ALA A 56 -3.47 -2.41 2.84
C ALA A 56 -4.25 -1.09 2.79
N VAL A 57 -4.52 -0.55 1.61
CA VAL A 57 -5.33 0.66 1.41
C VAL A 57 -6.75 0.49 1.96
N TYR A 58 -7.39 -0.66 1.71
CA TYR A 58 -8.74 -0.94 2.22
C TYR A 58 -8.77 -0.97 3.76
N ARG A 59 -7.77 -1.57 4.40
CA ARG A 59 -7.64 -1.55 5.86
C ARG A 59 -7.41 -0.14 6.38
N SER A 60 -6.54 0.64 5.72
CA SER A 60 -6.32 2.05 6.06
C SER A 60 -7.61 2.86 6.03
N ILE A 61 -8.37 2.81 4.93
CA ILE A 61 -9.62 3.53 4.78
C ILE A 61 -10.64 3.10 5.84
N ARG A 62 -10.75 1.80 6.10
CA ARG A 62 -11.66 1.27 7.13
C ARG A 62 -11.25 1.63 8.55
N GLY A 63 -9.96 1.84 8.79
CA GLY A 63 -9.41 2.31 10.06
C GLY A 63 -9.67 3.78 10.36
N SER A 64 -10.27 4.54 9.44
CA SER A 64 -10.65 5.94 9.68
C SER A 64 -11.55 6.08 10.90
N LEU A 65 -11.18 7.03 11.76
CA LEU A 65 -11.96 7.41 12.95
C LEU A 65 -12.92 8.57 12.68
N THR A 66 -12.76 9.31 11.58
CA THR A 66 -13.45 10.56 11.30
C THR A 66 -14.47 10.47 10.17
N GLY A 67 -14.28 9.54 9.22
CA GLY A 67 -15.12 9.44 8.04
C GLY A 67 -16.26 8.43 8.18
N PHE A 68 -17.43 8.72 7.56
CA PHE A 68 -18.54 7.77 7.47
C PHE A 68 -18.29 6.75 6.37
N LYS A 69 -18.72 5.52 6.61
CA LYS A 69 -18.65 4.44 5.61
C LYS A 69 -19.24 4.86 4.26
N GLY A 70 -18.44 4.72 3.21
CA GLY A 70 -18.78 5.12 1.84
C GLY A 70 -18.45 6.58 1.49
N GLN A 71 -17.96 7.38 2.44
CA GLN A 71 -17.57 8.79 2.22
C GLN A 71 -16.10 9.05 2.57
N ARG A 72 -15.49 8.18 3.36
CA ARG A 72 -14.08 8.25 3.76
C ARG A 72 -13.16 7.78 2.65
N ASP A 73 -12.00 8.38 2.57
CA ASP A 73 -10.92 8.03 1.64
C ASP A 73 -9.61 7.74 2.39
N LEU A 74 -8.49 7.67 1.68
CA LEU A 74 -7.20 7.40 2.30
C LEU A 74 -6.68 8.58 3.15
N HIS A 75 -7.09 9.82 2.86
CA HIS A 75 -6.73 10.99 3.68
C HIS A 75 -7.32 10.92 5.09
N ASP A 76 -8.47 10.24 5.25
CA ASP A 76 -9.09 10.01 6.55
C ASP A 76 -8.58 8.72 7.22
N GLY A 77 -7.78 7.92 6.51
CA GLY A 77 -7.43 6.55 6.87
C GLY A 77 -6.31 6.42 7.91
N ASP A 78 -6.23 5.25 8.53
CA ASP A 78 -5.08 4.84 9.34
C ASP A 78 -3.96 4.32 8.42
N LEU A 79 -2.96 5.17 8.17
CA LEU A 79 -1.86 4.85 7.26
C LEU A 79 -0.87 3.82 7.81
N SER A 80 -1.00 3.40 9.06
CA SER A 80 -0.12 2.39 9.66
C SER A 80 -0.17 1.06 8.89
N TRP A 81 -1.31 0.75 8.25
CA TRP A 81 -1.49 -0.44 7.41
C TRP A 81 -0.69 -0.44 6.11
N LEU A 82 -0.16 0.71 5.69
CA LEU A 82 0.71 0.81 4.51
C LEU A 82 2.17 0.52 4.85
N ARG A 83 2.58 0.68 6.11
CA ARG A 83 3.95 0.42 6.53
C ARG A 83 4.26 -1.07 6.43
N GLY A 84 5.41 -1.40 5.88
CA GLY A 84 5.83 -2.78 5.65
C GLY A 84 5.17 -3.45 4.45
N MET A 85 4.43 -2.71 3.61
CA MET A 85 3.87 -3.27 2.38
C MET A 85 5.00 -3.55 1.38
N GLU A 86 5.21 -4.83 1.09
CA GLU A 86 6.20 -5.30 0.13
C GLU A 86 5.66 -5.26 -1.31
N PHE A 87 6.43 -4.70 -2.25
CA PHE A 87 6.10 -4.73 -3.66
C PHE A 87 6.42 -6.08 -4.30
N ASN A 88 7.39 -6.82 -3.75
CA ASN A 88 7.77 -8.14 -4.22
C ASN A 88 8.02 -9.11 -3.05
N ILE A 89 7.10 -10.07 -2.83
CA ILE A 89 7.25 -11.06 -1.75
C ILE A 89 8.20 -12.22 -2.09
N LYS A 90 8.65 -12.35 -3.34
CA LYS A 90 9.67 -13.34 -3.70
C LYS A 90 11.04 -12.95 -3.15
N SER A 91 11.23 -11.65 -2.91
CA SER A 91 12.43 -11.07 -2.31
C SER A 91 12.03 -9.93 -1.38
N LYS A 92 11.48 -10.28 -0.22
CA LYS A 92 11.04 -9.26 0.74
C LYS A 92 12.22 -8.43 1.21
N LEU A 93 12.02 -7.12 1.23
CA LEU A 93 13.07 -6.19 1.67
C LEU A 93 13.54 -6.52 3.09
N SER A 94 12.61 -6.84 4.00
CA SER A 94 12.89 -7.20 5.38
C SER A 94 13.72 -8.48 5.55
N GLU A 95 13.67 -9.39 4.58
CA GLU A 95 14.45 -10.65 4.59
C GLU A 95 15.81 -10.48 3.90
N VAL A 96 15.86 -9.61 2.88
CA VAL A 96 17.05 -9.36 2.05
C VAL A 96 17.98 -8.33 2.66
N LEU A 97 17.44 -7.22 3.17
CA LEU A 97 18.23 -6.12 3.74
C LEU A 97 18.01 -6.06 5.26
N GLN A 98 18.98 -6.59 6.00
CA GLN A 98 18.95 -6.65 7.45
C GLN A 98 19.66 -5.44 8.06
N VAL A 99 19.01 -4.29 8.00
CA VAL A 99 19.51 -3.05 8.58
C VAL A 99 18.43 -2.44 9.47
N ASN A 100 18.85 -2.01 10.65
CA ASN A 100 17.97 -1.21 11.50
C ASN A 100 17.77 0.15 10.86
N HIS A 101 16.53 0.53 10.66
CA HIS A 101 16.16 1.84 10.17
C HIS A 101 15.01 2.42 10.97
N GLN A 102 15.02 3.72 11.14
CA GLN A 102 13.95 4.47 11.78
C GLN A 102 13.63 5.69 10.91
N VAL A 103 12.34 5.95 10.74
CA VAL A 103 11.86 7.11 10.00
C VAL A 103 11.03 7.97 10.93
N SER A 104 11.36 9.25 10.99
CA SER A 104 10.69 10.23 11.84
C SER A 104 10.55 11.58 11.14
N ARG A 105 9.78 12.48 11.72
CA ARG A 105 9.85 13.93 11.42
C ARG A 105 10.66 14.63 12.50
N ASN A 106 11.51 15.57 12.08
CA ASN A 106 12.22 16.44 13.00
C ASN A 106 11.34 17.64 13.40
N GLU A 107 11.88 18.53 14.26
CA GLU A 107 11.19 19.74 14.71
C GLU A 107 10.89 20.72 13.57
N GLN A 108 11.66 20.69 12.49
CA GLN A 108 11.45 21.48 11.29
C GLN A 108 10.41 20.86 10.33
N GLY A 109 9.79 19.73 10.71
CA GLY A 109 8.82 19.02 9.89
C GLY A 109 9.42 18.17 8.78
N GLN A 110 10.76 18.13 8.63
CA GLN A 110 11.45 17.35 7.60
C GLN A 110 11.45 15.84 7.94
N ILE A 111 11.45 14.99 6.91
CA ILE A 111 11.60 13.54 7.10
C ILE A 111 13.07 13.20 7.30
N VAL A 112 13.33 12.46 8.35
CA VAL A 112 14.66 11.96 8.72
C VAL A 112 14.63 10.44 8.69
N VAL A 113 15.58 9.85 7.96
CA VAL A 113 15.83 8.41 7.96
C VAL A 113 17.14 8.15 8.68
N SER A 114 17.08 7.49 9.81
CA SER A 114 18.25 7.00 10.55
C SER A 114 18.51 5.56 10.12
N LEU A 115 19.71 5.30 9.58
CA LEU A 115 20.19 3.98 9.21
C LEU A 115 21.26 3.52 10.19
N GLY A 116 21.15 2.30 10.67
CA GLY A 116 22.23 1.61 11.37
C GLY A 116 23.40 1.32 10.43
N ALA A 117 24.53 0.93 11.01
CA ALA A 117 25.70 0.51 10.23
C ALA A 117 25.34 -0.68 9.32
N ILE A 118 25.89 -0.68 8.10
CA ILE A 118 25.61 -1.69 7.08
C ILE A 118 26.92 -2.35 6.65
N ALA A 119 27.19 -3.55 7.13
CA ALA A 119 28.24 -4.40 6.59
C ALA A 119 27.64 -5.21 5.43
N ALA A 120 27.93 -4.83 4.18
CA ALA A 120 27.25 -5.37 3.00
C ALA A 120 27.25 -6.91 2.95
N LYS A 121 28.37 -7.53 3.34
CA LYS A 121 28.55 -9.00 3.33
C LYS A 121 27.55 -9.75 4.24
N THR A 122 27.14 -9.15 5.35
CA THR A 122 26.26 -9.79 6.36
C THR A 122 24.86 -9.23 6.36
N ALA A 123 24.71 -7.93 6.07
CA ALA A 123 23.44 -7.23 6.10
C ALA A 123 22.60 -7.46 4.83
N ILE A 124 23.26 -7.81 3.69
CA ILE A 124 22.56 -8.02 2.40
C ILE A 124 22.56 -9.51 2.07
N ARG A 125 21.37 -10.12 2.14
CA ARG A 125 21.19 -11.55 1.84
C ARG A 125 20.71 -11.73 0.41
N LEU A 126 21.60 -12.23 -0.44
CA LEU A 126 21.29 -12.49 -1.83
C LEU A 126 21.05 -13.98 -2.09
N PRO A 127 20.20 -14.34 -3.06
CA PRO A 127 20.15 -15.71 -3.56
C PRO A 127 21.48 -16.09 -4.20
N ALA A 128 21.82 -17.38 -4.15
CA ALA A 128 23.14 -17.90 -4.56
C ALA A 128 23.56 -17.49 -5.98
N TRP A 129 22.61 -17.49 -6.93
CA TRP A 129 22.87 -17.11 -8.32
C TRP A 129 23.25 -15.62 -8.47
N LEU A 130 22.82 -14.75 -7.54
CA LEU A 130 23.12 -13.32 -7.57
C LEU A 130 24.39 -12.98 -6.80
N GLN A 131 24.70 -13.76 -5.77
CA GLN A 131 25.90 -13.54 -4.93
C GLN A 131 27.20 -13.48 -5.73
N GLN A 132 27.32 -14.30 -6.79
CA GLN A 132 28.53 -14.36 -7.61
C GLN A 132 28.63 -13.18 -8.57
N GLN A 133 27.52 -12.54 -8.92
CA GLN A 133 27.46 -11.51 -9.95
C GLN A 133 27.46 -10.10 -9.36
N ALA A 134 26.81 -9.91 -8.21
CA ALA A 134 26.65 -8.60 -7.60
C ALA A 134 27.96 -8.13 -6.97
N SER A 135 28.42 -6.94 -7.37
CA SER A 135 29.61 -6.29 -6.84
C SER A 135 29.28 -5.01 -6.08
N ARG A 136 28.12 -4.42 -6.35
CA ARG A 136 27.64 -3.18 -5.73
C ARG A 136 26.15 -3.21 -5.50
N TYR A 137 25.74 -2.41 -4.53
CA TYR A 137 24.34 -2.24 -4.13
C TYR A 137 24.01 -0.75 -4.05
N ARG A 138 22.77 -0.42 -4.36
CA ARG A 138 22.18 0.89 -4.11
C ARG A 138 20.92 0.70 -3.31
N ILE A 139 20.84 1.33 -2.15
CA ILE A 139 19.63 1.44 -1.37
C ILE A 139 19.00 2.78 -1.75
N ARG A 140 17.87 2.74 -2.45
CA ARG A 140 17.12 3.92 -2.85
C ARG A 140 15.96 4.17 -1.93
N PHE A 141 15.87 5.38 -1.45
CA PHE A 141 14.71 5.92 -0.75
C PHE A 141 13.95 6.84 -1.70
N SER A 142 12.63 6.61 -1.82
CA SER A 142 11.78 7.41 -2.70
C SER A 142 10.64 7.98 -1.89
N LEU A 143 10.60 9.31 -1.77
CA LEU A 143 9.56 10.05 -1.09
C LEU A 143 8.58 10.63 -2.12
N ILE A 144 7.32 10.24 -2.00
CA ILE A 144 6.24 10.65 -2.91
C ILE A 144 5.08 11.17 -2.08
N GLY A 145 4.57 12.33 -2.47
CA GLY A 145 3.36 12.93 -1.91
C GLY A 145 2.14 12.63 -2.77
N PHE A 146 1.00 12.38 -2.13
CA PHE A 146 -0.26 12.05 -2.81
C PHE A 146 -1.38 12.96 -2.34
N ASN A 147 -2.07 13.62 -3.27
CA ASN A 147 -3.33 14.26 -3.01
C ASN A 147 -4.43 13.60 -3.86
N PHE A 148 -5.06 12.57 -3.31
CA PHE A 148 -6.11 11.84 -3.99
C PHE A 148 -7.38 12.66 -4.22
N ARG A 149 -7.65 13.64 -3.35
CA ARG A 149 -8.81 14.53 -3.47
C ARG A 149 -8.67 15.49 -4.63
N ARG A 150 -7.44 15.97 -4.91
CA ARG A 150 -7.09 16.81 -6.05
C ARG A 150 -6.55 16.04 -7.26
N GLU A 151 -6.52 14.73 -7.18
CA GLU A 151 -6.20 13.80 -8.28
C GLU A 151 -4.78 13.97 -8.86
N TYR A 152 -3.77 14.10 -7.99
CA TYR A 152 -2.36 14.10 -8.39
C TYR A 152 -1.45 13.44 -7.34
N TYR A 153 -0.24 13.09 -7.77
CA TYR A 153 0.88 12.80 -6.89
C TYR A 153 2.11 13.57 -7.34
N GLU A 154 3.10 13.68 -6.47
CA GLU A 154 4.32 14.44 -6.70
C GLU A 154 5.54 13.65 -6.23
N TYR A 155 6.53 13.55 -7.09
CA TYR A 155 7.85 13.05 -6.72
C TYR A 155 8.58 14.14 -5.93
N LEU A 156 8.74 13.95 -4.63
CA LEU A 156 9.32 14.96 -3.76
C LEU A 156 10.85 14.85 -3.73
N GLU A 157 11.37 13.69 -3.37
CA GLU A 157 12.82 13.51 -3.27
C GLU A 157 13.23 12.05 -3.36
N PHE A 158 14.41 11.82 -3.96
CA PHE A 158 15.09 10.53 -3.99
C PHE A 158 16.43 10.64 -3.29
N ARG A 159 16.77 9.65 -2.46
CA ARG A 159 18.08 9.53 -1.81
C ARG A 159 18.63 8.14 -2.04
N ASP A 160 19.91 8.09 -2.42
CA ASP A 160 20.61 6.83 -2.69
C ASP A 160 21.75 6.66 -1.71
N VAL A 161 21.91 5.44 -1.19
CA VAL A 161 23.07 4.99 -0.44
C VAL A 161 23.75 3.90 -1.25
N GLU A 162 24.96 4.12 -1.68
CA GLU A 162 25.73 3.18 -2.48
C GLU A 162 26.73 2.42 -1.61
N ILE A 163 26.83 1.12 -1.82
CA ILE A 163 27.64 0.23 -1.00
C ILE A 163 28.30 -0.80 -1.90
N SER A 164 29.63 -0.93 -1.81
CA SER A 164 30.37 -2.01 -2.47
C SER A 164 30.19 -3.33 -1.69
N ARG A 165 30.33 -4.46 -2.37
CA ARG A 165 30.08 -5.80 -1.79
C ARG A 165 30.84 -6.09 -0.49
N HIS A 166 32.03 -5.52 -0.33
CA HIS A 166 32.89 -5.76 0.83
C HIS A 166 33.00 -4.55 1.76
N GLU A 167 32.19 -3.54 1.51
CA GLU A 167 32.19 -2.30 2.26
C GLU A 167 31.32 -2.39 3.52
N THR A 168 31.72 -1.62 4.51
CA THR A 168 30.91 -1.33 5.69
C THR A 168 30.64 0.16 5.73
N ILE A 169 29.40 0.56 5.80
CA ILE A 169 28.99 1.95 5.99
C ILE A 169 28.60 2.13 7.45
N GLU A 170 29.12 3.18 8.06
CA GLU A 170 28.76 3.58 9.42
C GLU A 170 27.30 4.02 9.51
N ALA A 171 26.77 4.00 10.72
CA ALA A 171 25.42 4.51 10.98
C ALA A 171 25.32 5.97 10.57
N GLN A 172 24.25 6.32 9.87
CA GLN A 172 24.08 7.68 9.33
C GLN A 172 22.63 8.14 9.38
N GLN A 173 22.45 9.45 9.32
CA GLN A 173 21.14 10.07 9.17
C GLN A 173 21.05 10.77 7.82
N MET A 174 19.91 10.61 7.15
CA MET A 174 19.57 11.29 5.93
C MET A 174 18.36 12.19 6.19
N VAL A 175 18.50 13.46 5.91
CA VAL A 175 17.42 14.43 6.03
C VAL A 175 16.90 14.74 4.63
N PHE A 176 15.62 14.56 4.40
CA PHE A 176 14.96 14.98 3.17
C PHE A 176 14.78 16.49 3.21
N GLN A 177 15.38 17.18 2.23
CA GLN A 177 15.49 18.63 2.22
C GLN A 177 14.29 19.32 1.56
N THR A 178 13.51 18.58 0.78
CA THR A 178 12.35 19.12 0.08
C THR A 178 11.33 19.66 1.06
N GLU A 179 10.80 20.85 0.79
CA GLU A 179 9.66 21.40 1.50
C GLU A 179 8.46 20.46 1.33
N LEU A 180 7.93 19.97 2.43
CA LEU A 180 6.87 18.98 2.42
C LEU A 180 5.49 19.66 2.26
N PRO A 181 4.68 19.23 1.28
CA PRO A 181 3.32 19.73 1.13
C PRO A 181 2.44 19.24 2.28
N LYS A 182 1.70 20.15 2.88
CA LYS A 182 0.89 19.87 4.06
C LYS A 182 -0.43 19.16 3.76
N ASP A 183 -0.94 19.32 2.53
CA ASP A 183 -2.20 18.72 2.04
C ASP A 183 -2.04 17.35 1.39
N GLN A 184 -0.84 16.76 1.47
CA GLN A 184 -0.52 15.48 0.85
C GLN A 184 -0.24 14.38 1.89
N ILE A 185 -0.67 13.17 1.56
CA ILE A 185 -0.20 11.96 2.22
C ILE A 185 1.21 11.67 1.71
N LEU A 186 2.18 11.51 2.61
CA LEU A 186 3.55 11.23 2.25
C LEU A 186 3.86 9.74 2.44
N LEU A 187 4.32 9.09 1.39
CA LEU A 187 4.76 7.71 1.43
C LEU A 187 6.25 7.62 1.10
N LEU A 188 7.00 6.88 1.90
CA LEU A 188 8.42 6.63 1.71
C LEU A 188 8.65 5.15 1.45
N SER A 189 9.28 4.83 0.31
CA SER A 189 9.75 3.48 0.01
C SER A 189 11.25 3.35 0.18
N MET A 190 11.69 2.12 0.43
CA MET A 190 13.08 1.71 0.38
C MET A 190 13.21 0.53 -0.57
N THR A 191 14.19 0.59 -1.48
CA THR A 191 14.43 -0.42 -2.51
C THR A 191 15.91 -0.77 -2.54
N LEU A 192 16.23 -2.05 -2.61
CA LEU A 192 17.60 -2.52 -2.82
C LEU A 192 17.80 -2.88 -4.29
N MET A 193 18.77 -2.24 -4.92
CA MET A 193 19.24 -2.52 -6.27
C MET A 193 20.61 -3.17 -6.21
N ALA A 194 20.81 -4.24 -7.00
CA ALA A 194 22.07 -4.94 -7.11
C ALA A 194 22.65 -4.73 -8.51
N TYR A 195 23.97 -4.49 -8.59
CA TYR A 195 24.66 -4.20 -9.84
C TYR A 195 25.86 -5.13 -10.03
N LYS A 196 26.10 -5.49 -11.30
CA LYS A 196 27.32 -6.12 -11.76
C LYS A 196 28.27 -5.03 -12.29
N GLY A 197 29.53 -5.05 -11.89
CA GLY A 197 30.52 -4.05 -12.32
C GLY A 197 30.61 -2.83 -11.40
N MET A 198 31.39 -1.85 -11.76
CA MET A 198 31.55 -0.60 -11.01
C MET A 198 30.49 0.42 -11.41
N LEU A 199 29.90 1.15 -10.44
CA LEU A 199 28.91 2.21 -10.71
C LEU A 199 29.51 3.37 -11.54
N ALA A 200 30.82 3.58 -11.47
CA ALA A 200 31.52 4.57 -12.28
C ALA A 200 31.67 4.17 -13.75
N ASP A 201 31.54 2.88 -14.06
CA ASP A 201 31.62 2.39 -15.42
C ASP A 201 30.25 2.46 -16.07
N GLN A 202 30.19 2.99 -17.30
CA GLN A 202 28.94 3.04 -18.10
C GLN A 202 28.35 1.64 -18.37
N GLU A 203 29.08 0.57 -18.05
CA GLU A 203 28.68 -0.83 -18.24
C GLU A 203 28.11 -1.51 -17.01
N SER A 204 27.84 -0.80 -15.91
CA SER A 204 27.23 -1.44 -14.72
C SER A 204 25.81 -1.91 -15.01
N ALA A 205 25.61 -3.22 -15.05
CA ALA A 205 24.32 -3.82 -15.34
C ALA A 205 23.49 -4.02 -14.06
N LEU A 206 22.23 -3.56 -14.09
CA LEU A 206 21.26 -3.83 -13.04
C LEU A 206 20.88 -5.32 -13.05
N LEU A 207 20.97 -5.97 -11.90
CA LEU A 207 20.70 -7.41 -11.72
C LEU A 207 19.30 -7.70 -11.16
N ASN A 208 18.55 -6.66 -10.82
CA ASN A 208 17.16 -6.84 -10.34
C ASN A 208 16.30 -7.49 -11.42
N SER A 209 15.40 -8.35 -10.97
CA SER A 209 14.50 -9.12 -11.83
C SER A 209 13.17 -9.39 -11.11
N ARG A 210 12.24 -10.09 -11.75
CA ARG A 210 10.98 -10.49 -11.11
C ARG A 210 11.18 -11.42 -9.90
N GLU A 211 12.29 -12.16 -9.87
CA GLU A 211 12.62 -13.06 -8.76
C GLU A 211 13.37 -12.32 -7.64
N PHE A 212 14.00 -11.19 -7.97
CA PHE A 212 14.77 -10.40 -7.01
C PHE A 212 14.60 -8.91 -7.28
N SER A 213 13.71 -8.27 -6.57
CA SER A 213 13.52 -6.82 -6.55
C SER A 213 12.97 -6.40 -5.19
N PRO A 214 13.81 -6.41 -4.14
CA PRO A 214 13.37 -6.10 -2.78
C PRO A 214 12.96 -4.64 -2.68
N SER A 215 11.71 -4.39 -2.34
CA SER A 215 11.19 -3.03 -2.18
C SER A 215 9.94 -3.03 -1.31
N ALA A 216 9.87 -2.09 -0.38
CA ALA A 216 8.74 -1.93 0.53
C ALA A 216 8.45 -0.47 0.87
N LEU A 217 7.22 -0.18 1.27
CA LEU A 217 6.88 1.07 1.95
C LEU A 217 7.35 1.00 3.40
N ILE A 218 8.28 1.86 3.78
CA ILE A 218 8.87 1.88 5.13
C ILE A 218 8.22 2.90 6.05
N ALA A 219 7.63 3.97 5.49
CA ALA A 219 6.90 4.96 6.27
C ALA A 219 5.72 5.54 5.49
N ALA A 220 4.73 6.00 6.24
CA ALA A 220 3.57 6.70 5.73
C ALA A 220 3.17 7.79 6.75
N PHE A 221 2.91 9.00 6.26
CA PHE A 221 2.54 10.17 7.06
C PHE A 221 1.26 10.77 6.52
N ALA A 222 0.34 11.07 7.41
CA ALA A 222 -0.91 11.76 7.08
C ALA A 222 -0.63 13.20 6.63
N ALA A 223 -1.53 13.73 5.82
CA ALA A 223 -1.58 15.15 5.52
C ALA A 223 -1.78 15.94 6.84
N GLU A 224 -1.09 17.07 6.98
CA GLU A 224 -1.22 17.96 8.15
C GLU A 224 -2.45 18.86 8.02
N GLU A 225 -2.79 19.22 6.80
CA GLU A 225 -3.95 20.03 6.46
C GLU A 225 -4.99 19.17 5.72
N ALA A 226 -6.26 19.47 5.92
CA ALA A 226 -7.32 18.78 5.22
C ALA A 226 -7.23 19.10 3.72
N ALA A 227 -6.99 18.08 2.90
CA ALA A 227 -7.11 18.24 1.47
C ALA A 227 -8.58 18.47 1.11
N GLU A 228 -8.89 19.60 0.48
CA GLU A 228 -10.24 19.88 0.02
C GLU A 228 -10.60 19.01 -1.17
N PHE A 229 -11.88 18.58 -1.23
CA PHE A 229 -12.42 17.99 -2.46
C PHE A 229 -12.60 19.11 -3.49
N PRO A 230 -12.02 19.02 -4.69
CA PRO A 230 -12.28 19.99 -5.73
C PRO A 230 -13.76 19.96 -6.08
N GLY A 231 -14.40 21.12 -6.03
CA GLY A 231 -15.81 21.26 -6.46
C GLY A 231 -15.99 21.04 -7.95
N GLU A 232 -14.95 21.18 -8.76
CA GLU A 232 -14.96 21.21 -10.23
C GLU A 232 -13.66 20.70 -10.89
N PRO A 233 -13.58 20.60 -12.26
CA PRO A 233 -12.70 19.69 -12.97
C PRO A 233 -11.19 19.96 -12.84
N MET A 234 -10.42 19.05 -13.44
CA MET A 234 -8.96 18.83 -13.43
C MET A 234 -8.07 20.08 -13.64
N ASP A 235 -8.59 21.16 -14.23
CA ASP A 235 -7.84 22.42 -14.42
C ASP A 235 -7.47 23.12 -13.10
N GLN A 236 -8.14 22.73 -12.01
CA GLN A 236 -7.86 23.27 -10.67
C GLN A 236 -6.86 22.43 -9.87
N ALA A 237 -6.47 21.25 -10.36
CA ALA A 237 -5.56 20.36 -9.64
C ALA A 237 -4.21 21.02 -9.33
N LEU A 238 -3.70 21.85 -10.25
CA LEU A 238 -2.43 22.58 -10.11
C LEU A 238 -2.56 23.95 -9.40
N THR A 239 -3.79 24.39 -9.11
CA THR A 239 -4.00 25.67 -8.43
C THR A 239 -3.37 25.66 -7.05
N GLY A 240 -2.52 26.65 -6.76
CA GLY A 240 -1.81 26.75 -5.49
C GLY A 240 -0.55 25.88 -5.37
N ILE A 241 -0.21 25.09 -6.41
CA ILE A 241 1.10 24.44 -6.50
C ILE A 241 2.06 25.40 -7.21
N PRO A 242 3.23 25.74 -6.62
CA PRO A 242 4.23 26.56 -7.29
C PRO A 242 4.64 25.97 -8.64
N GLU A 243 4.75 26.78 -9.68
CA GLU A 243 5.10 26.34 -11.04
C GLU A 243 6.42 25.56 -11.10
N LEU A 244 7.39 25.93 -10.25
CA LEU A 244 8.67 25.24 -10.14
C LEU A 244 8.52 23.73 -9.78
N ARG A 245 7.41 23.35 -9.14
CA ARG A 245 7.13 21.95 -8.75
C ARG A 245 6.39 21.16 -9.82
N TRP A 246 5.77 21.81 -10.81
CA TRP A 246 4.96 21.15 -11.84
C TRP A 246 5.67 20.01 -12.58
N PRO A 247 6.99 20.07 -12.89
CA PRO A 247 7.68 18.95 -13.54
C PRO A 247 7.66 17.64 -12.74
N ASN A 248 7.49 17.72 -11.42
CA ASN A 248 7.44 16.57 -10.52
C ASN A 248 6.02 16.10 -10.23
N VAL A 249 5.00 16.86 -10.68
CA VAL A 249 3.59 16.57 -10.45
C VAL A 249 3.03 15.72 -11.57
N VAL A 250 2.35 14.65 -11.20
CA VAL A 250 1.67 13.76 -12.15
C VAL A 250 0.18 13.79 -11.87
N LEU A 251 -0.59 14.27 -12.82
CA LEU A 251 -2.05 14.21 -12.77
C LEU A 251 -2.51 12.78 -13.01
N ILE A 252 -3.52 12.36 -12.26
CA ILE A 252 -4.01 10.99 -12.28
C ILE A 252 -5.48 10.93 -12.67
N GLY A 253 -5.85 9.99 -13.52
CA GLY A 253 -7.24 9.61 -13.76
C GLY A 253 -7.79 8.82 -12.59
N TYR A 254 -8.07 9.48 -11.46
CA TYR A 254 -8.47 8.82 -10.23
C TYR A 254 -9.97 8.59 -10.16
N GLU A 255 -10.39 7.35 -10.18
CA GLU A 255 -11.82 7.01 -10.13
C GLU A 255 -12.46 7.14 -8.74
N GLY A 256 -11.66 7.22 -7.68
CA GLY A 256 -12.17 7.21 -6.31
C GLY A 256 -13.11 8.35 -6.00
N ASN A 257 -12.77 9.58 -6.41
CA ASN A 257 -13.64 10.75 -6.21
C ASN A 257 -14.97 10.61 -6.95
N ARG A 258 -14.95 10.05 -8.15
CA ARG A 258 -16.16 9.73 -8.92
C ARG A 258 -17.03 8.73 -8.20
N LEU A 259 -16.45 7.66 -7.66
CA LEU A 259 -17.17 6.62 -6.92
C LEU A 259 -17.89 7.17 -5.69
N ILE A 260 -17.25 8.03 -4.92
CA ILE A 260 -17.83 8.70 -3.74
C ILE A 260 -19.00 9.60 -4.16
N ARG A 261 -18.81 10.42 -5.20
CA ARG A 261 -19.87 11.31 -5.73
C ARG A 261 -21.09 10.54 -6.25
N GLU A 262 -20.85 9.47 -7.01
CA GLU A 262 -21.94 8.62 -7.53
C GLU A 262 -22.72 7.90 -6.41
N LEU A 263 -22.05 7.44 -5.37
CA LEU A 263 -22.71 6.85 -4.21
C LEU A 263 -23.64 7.87 -3.54
N GLY A 264 -23.15 9.09 -3.32
CA GLY A 264 -23.97 10.17 -2.75
C GLY A 264 -25.24 10.45 -3.58
N LYS A 265 -25.11 10.50 -4.92
CA LYS A 265 -26.26 10.66 -5.83
C LYS A 265 -27.25 9.49 -5.70
N LYS A 266 -26.75 8.25 -5.70
CA LYS A 266 -27.59 7.04 -5.59
C LYS A 266 -28.35 6.94 -4.26
N ILE A 267 -27.70 7.32 -3.14
CA ILE A 267 -28.36 7.34 -1.82
C ILE A 267 -29.46 8.42 -1.78
N ARG A 268 -29.17 9.64 -2.27
CA ARG A 268 -30.15 10.74 -2.31
C ARG A 268 -31.37 10.41 -3.19
N SER A 269 -31.16 9.76 -4.34
CA SER A 269 -32.27 9.36 -5.22
C SER A 269 -33.18 8.32 -4.57
N LYS A 270 -32.58 7.34 -3.85
CA LYS A 270 -33.40 6.34 -3.11
C LYS A 270 -34.21 6.95 -1.96
N ALA A 271 -33.63 7.93 -1.25
CA ALA A 271 -34.36 8.64 -0.20
C ALA A 271 -35.55 9.44 -0.74
N LYS A 272 -35.43 10.02 -1.95
CA LYS A 272 -36.53 10.77 -2.59
C LYS A 272 -37.64 9.88 -3.12
N THR A 273 -37.34 8.64 -3.52
CA THR A 273 -38.37 7.71 -4.06
C THR A 273 -39.19 7.00 -2.99
N GLY A 274 -38.97 7.29 -1.70
CA GLY A 274 -39.83 6.83 -0.60
C GLY A 274 -39.97 5.31 -0.45
N VAL A 275 -39.07 4.52 -1.02
CA VAL A 275 -39.08 3.06 -0.81
C VAL A 275 -38.54 2.81 0.60
N PRO A 276 -39.43 2.41 1.57
CA PRO A 276 -38.96 2.10 2.92
C PRO A 276 -37.89 0.99 2.81
N GLU A 277 -36.81 1.15 3.51
CA GLU A 277 -35.87 0.04 3.73
C GLU A 277 -36.72 -1.09 4.36
N SER A 278 -37.01 -2.13 3.58
CA SER A 278 -37.57 -3.32 4.15
C SER A 278 -36.55 -3.81 5.17
N SER A 279 -36.89 -3.62 6.44
CA SER A 279 -36.23 -4.28 7.55
C SER A 279 -36.21 -5.77 7.20
N ALA A 280 -35.13 -6.24 6.61
CA ALA A 280 -34.82 -7.65 6.52
C ALA A 280 -34.52 -8.12 7.94
N GLN A 281 -35.57 -8.23 8.75
CA GLN A 281 -35.57 -9.17 9.85
C GLN A 281 -35.42 -10.54 9.21
N GLY A 282 -34.18 -10.89 8.94
CA GLY A 282 -33.81 -12.23 8.61
C GLY A 282 -34.28 -13.11 9.75
N ASN A 283 -35.24 -13.95 9.45
CA ASN A 283 -35.67 -15.07 10.24
C ASN A 283 -34.42 -15.86 10.65
N ARG A 284 -33.82 -15.46 11.76
CA ARG A 284 -32.77 -16.25 12.43
C ARG A 284 -33.53 -17.47 12.94
N LYS A 285 -33.57 -18.53 12.12
CA LYS A 285 -33.85 -19.86 12.63
C LYS A 285 -32.93 -20.06 13.83
N SER A 286 -33.55 -20.13 15.00
CA SER A 286 -32.87 -20.42 16.26
C SER A 286 -31.99 -21.66 16.09
N ILE A 287 -30.67 -21.45 16.17
CA ILE A 287 -29.71 -22.53 16.33
C ILE A 287 -30.09 -23.20 17.66
N PRO A 288 -30.35 -24.49 17.69
CA PRO A 288 -30.64 -25.18 18.95
C PRO A 288 -29.47 -24.98 19.90
N LYS A 289 -29.77 -24.45 21.09
CA LYS A 289 -28.79 -24.39 22.19
C LYS A 289 -28.34 -25.80 22.54
N ILE A 290 -27.14 -26.17 22.16
CA ILE A 290 -26.47 -27.35 22.71
C ILE A 290 -26.19 -27.01 24.17
N ARG A 291 -26.83 -27.76 25.08
CA ARG A 291 -26.52 -27.72 26.52
C ARG A 291 -25.08 -28.22 26.70
N PRO A 292 -24.26 -27.57 27.53
CA PRO A 292 -22.99 -28.17 27.88
C PRO A 292 -23.27 -29.36 28.82
N ASP A 293 -22.97 -30.55 28.34
CA ASP A 293 -22.97 -31.75 29.15
C ASP A 293 -21.72 -31.74 30.01
N SER A 294 -21.90 -31.87 31.31
CA SER A 294 -20.87 -31.97 32.33
C SER A 294 -20.26 -33.38 32.29
N GLY A 295 -19.18 -33.55 31.51
CA GLY A 295 -18.38 -34.76 31.44
C GLY A 295 -16.91 -34.43 31.71
N SER A 296 -16.35 -35.09 32.73
CA SER A 296 -14.97 -35.03 33.22
C SER A 296 -13.93 -35.28 32.12
N PRO A 297 -12.70 -34.77 32.26
CA PRO A 297 -11.64 -35.00 31.29
C PRO A 297 -10.92 -36.34 31.58
N GLU A 298 -11.10 -37.31 30.71
CA GLU A 298 -10.22 -38.45 30.62
C GLU A 298 -9.90 -38.81 29.16
N ASP A 299 -8.60 -38.94 28.92
CA ASP A 299 -7.91 -39.64 27.82
C ASP A 299 -8.24 -39.35 26.35
N LEU A 300 -7.36 -38.60 25.69
CA LEU A 300 -7.09 -38.73 24.27
C LEU A 300 -5.60 -38.91 23.99
N THR A 301 -5.12 -40.12 24.18
CA THR A 301 -3.89 -40.63 23.55
C THR A 301 -4.20 -41.06 22.11
N GLY A 302 -3.53 -40.45 21.16
CA GLY A 302 -3.02 -40.94 19.90
C GLY A 302 -3.95 -41.69 18.92
N LYS A 303 -4.30 -41.01 17.81
CA LYS A 303 -4.35 -41.71 16.48
C LYS A 303 -3.88 -40.77 15.38
N ARG A 304 -2.74 -41.13 14.79
CA ARG A 304 -2.18 -40.55 13.56
C ARG A 304 -3.10 -40.89 12.39
N VAL A 305 -3.55 -39.88 11.66
CA VAL A 305 -4.23 -40.03 10.38
C VAL A 305 -3.20 -39.88 9.27
N SER A 306 -2.96 -40.94 8.51
CA SER A 306 -2.12 -40.97 7.32
C SER A 306 -2.96 -40.61 6.10
N PHE A 307 -2.55 -39.58 5.34
CA PHE A 307 -3.11 -39.29 4.02
C PHE A 307 -2.37 -40.12 2.97
N GLY A 308 -3.08 -41.04 2.34
CA GLY A 308 -2.60 -41.79 1.17
C GLY A 308 -2.62 -40.92 -0.08
N LYS A 309 -1.54 -41.00 -0.86
CA LYS A 309 -1.41 -40.48 -2.22
C LYS A 309 -2.35 -41.21 -3.17
N ARG A 310 -3.06 -40.47 -3.99
CA ARG A 310 -3.40 -40.84 -5.37
C ARG A 310 -3.25 -39.62 -6.27
#